data_0c52c0ebe977e17bfc000e135da7a163
#
_entry.id   0c52c0ebe977e17bfc000e135da7a163
#
_cell.length_a   1.000
_cell.length_b   1.000
_cell.length_c   1.000
_cell.angle_alpha   90.00
_cell.angle_beta   90.00
_cell.angle_gamma   90.00
#
_symmetry.space_group_name_H-M   'P 1'
#
loop_
_entity.id
_entity.type
_entity.pdbx_description
1 polymer ?
#
loop_
_entity_poly.entity_id
_entity_poly.type
_entity_poly.pdbx_seq_one_letter_code
_entity_poly.pdbx_strand_id
1 'polypeptide(L)'
;MHPLIYDVAVSIDGFISGPSEDVSRFPHSGAIVDDYQRRLQSYKTCLMGRRTYEFGYQYGLEPGQNPYPHMRSIVLSESIELPQDSDVELLSCVSKDAIQEIKHESEGDIYLCGGGELANWMLANKLIDIVRIKRAPIILGSGVKIFGEGDHLIDLRLVASTDYPNGALFQEFKLNY
;
A
#
# COMPACT_ATOMS: atom_id res chain seq x y z
N MET A 1 14.41 13.58 -2.61
CA MET A 1 13.13 13.17 -1.99
C MET A 1 12.29 12.51 -3.07
N HIS A 2 11.88 11.27 -2.84
CA HIS A 2 11.07 10.48 -3.76
C HIS A 2 9.62 10.42 -3.32
N PRO A 3 8.64 10.30 -4.26
CA PRO A 3 7.23 10.26 -3.91
C PRO A 3 6.86 8.99 -3.16
N LEU A 4 5.99 9.14 -2.17
CA LEU A 4 5.30 8.04 -1.49
C LEU A 4 4.00 7.75 -2.24
N ILE A 5 3.87 6.54 -2.76
CA ILE A 5 2.81 6.12 -3.65
C ILE A 5 1.98 5.01 -2.98
N TYR A 6 0.73 5.27 -2.72
CA TYR A 6 -0.22 4.25 -2.27
C TYR A 6 -0.84 3.55 -3.48
N ASP A 7 -0.32 2.37 -3.84
CA ASP A 7 -0.78 1.57 -5.00
C ASP A 7 -1.55 0.34 -4.52
N VAL A 8 -2.88 0.41 -4.54
CA VAL A 8 -3.75 -0.53 -3.85
C VAL A 8 -4.91 -0.99 -4.72
N ALA A 9 -5.37 -2.24 -4.54
CA ALA A 9 -6.63 -2.73 -5.09
C ALA A 9 -7.78 -2.31 -4.18
N VAL A 10 -8.93 -1.93 -4.76
CA VAL A 10 -10.09 -1.47 -4.02
C VAL A 10 -11.39 -1.94 -4.69
N SER A 11 -12.39 -2.26 -3.90
CA SER A 11 -13.77 -2.49 -4.36
C SER A 11 -14.47 -1.17 -4.74
N ILE A 12 -15.59 -1.24 -5.45
CA ILE A 12 -16.40 -0.05 -5.81
C ILE A 12 -16.84 0.72 -4.56
N ASP A 13 -17.10 0.02 -3.47
CA ASP A 13 -17.55 0.57 -2.19
C ASP A 13 -16.41 0.91 -1.20
N GLY A 14 -15.15 0.92 -1.69
CA GLY A 14 -14.01 1.53 -0.98
C GLY A 14 -13.26 0.62 -0.01
N PHE A 15 -13.39 -0.72 -0.13
CA PHE A 15 -12.67 -1.67 0.72
C PHE A 15 -11.47 -2.27 0.00
N ILE A 16 -10.37 -2.48 0.72
CA ILE A 16 -9.14 -3.13 0.25
C ILE A 16 -9.08 -4.62 0.60
N SER A 17 -9.94 -5.06 1.49
CA SER A 17 -10.23 -6.47 1.80
C SER A 17 -11.64 -6.58 2.35
N GLY A 18 -12.24 -7.78 2.24
CA GLY A 18 -13.50 -8.11 2.89
C GLY A 18 -13.34 -8.40 4.39
N PRO A 19 -14.41 -8.92 5.04
CA PRO A 19 -14.35 -9.38 6.42
C PRO A 19 -13.24 -10.42 6.62
N SER A 20 -12.61 -10.40 7.79
CA SER A 20 -11.48 -11.30 8.10
C SER A 20 -10.31 -11.20 7.12
N GLU A 21 -10.10 -10.00 6.56
CA GLU A 21 -9.03 -9.70 5.60
C GLU A 21 -9.12 -10.52 4.30
N ASP A 22 -10.31 -10.98 3.92
CA ASP A 22 -10.52 -11.76 2.70
C ASP A 22 -10.28 -10.92 1.44
N VAL A 23 -9.33 -11.35 0.61
CA VAL A 23 -8.99 -10.73 -0.69
C VAL A 23 -9.34 -11.61 -1.88
N SER A 24 -9.99 -12.75 -1.66
CA SER A 24 -10.28 -13.76 -2.70
C SER A 24 -11.12 -13.26 -3.86
N ARG A 25 -11.91 -12.19 -3.64
CA ARG A 25 -12.77 -11.59 -4.65
C ARG A 25 -12.04 -10.63 -5.60
N PHE A 26 -10.84 -10.19 -5.26
CA PHE A 26 -10.05 -9.34 -6.14
C PHE A 26 -9.44 -10.16 -7.29
N PRO A 27 -9.17 -9.55 -8.47
CA PRO A 27 -8.48 -10.22 -9.56
C PRO A 27 -7.08 -10.69 -9.14
N HIS A 28 -6.76 -11.95 -9.40
CA HIS A 28 -5.43 -12.55 -9.18
C HIS A 28 -4.65 -12.75 -10.49
N SER A 29 -5.25 -12.44 -11.65
CA SER A 29 -4.63 -12.56 -12.98
C SER A 29 -5.26 -11.58 -13.95
N GLY A 30 -4.62 -11.42 -15.12
CA GLY A 30 -5.07 -10.55 -16.20
C GLY A 30 -4.34 -9.22 -16.26
N ALA A 31 -4.61 -8.43 -17.29
CA ALA A 31 -3.82 -7.27 -17.68
C ALA A 31 -3.61 -6.23 -16.54
N ILE A 32 -4.62 -5.99 -15.69
CA ILE A 32 -4.48 -5.07 -14.56
C ILE A 32 -3.47 -5.59 -13.51
N VAL A 33 -3.41 -6.92 -13.31
CA VAL A 33 -2.47 -7.57 -12.41
C VAL A 33 -1.06 -7.53 -13.01
N ASP A 34 -0.93 -7.82 -14.31
CA ASP A 34 0.35 -7.75 -15.01
C ASP A 34 0.94 -6.34 -15.00
N ASP A 35 0.09 -5.32 -15.18
CA ASP A 35 0.49 -3.91 -15.08
C ASP A 35 0.91 -3.53 -13.67
N TYR A 36 0.22 -4.03 -12.65
CA TYR A 36 0.62 -3.84 -11.26
C TYR A 36 1.97 -4.50 -10.98
N GLN A 37 2.18 -5.75 -11.42
CA GLN A 37 3.46 -6.44 -11.22
C GLN A 37 4.62 -5.69 -11.88
N ARG A 38 4.42 -5.12 -13.07
CA ARG A 38 5.44 -4.28 -13.73
C ARG A 38 5.74 -3.01 -12.94
N ARG A 39 4.71 -2.32 -12.39
CA ARG A 39 4.92 -1.14 -11.54
C ARG A 39 5.62 -1.51 -10.24
N LEU A 40 5.26 -2.65 -9.64
CA LEU A 40 5.85 -3.12 -8.41
C LEU A 40 7.38 -3.27 -8.53
N GLN A 41 7.88 -3.74 -9.68
CA GLN A 41 9.31 -3.86 -9.96
C GLN A 41 10.05 -2.50 -10.06
N SER A 42 9.33 -1.41 -10.25
CA SER A 42 9.95 -0.07 -10.36
C SER A 42 10.19 0.61 -9.01
N TYR A 43 9.50 0.22 -7.96
CA TYR A 43 9.67 0.79 -6.63
C TYR A 43 11.01 0.37 -6.01
N LYS A 44 11.57 1.23 -5.14
CA LYS A 44 12.87 1.00 -4.47
C LYS A 44 12.74 0.78 -2.98
N THR A 45 11.72 1.35 -2.37
CA THR A 45 11.43 1.20 -0.95
C THR A 45 9.97 0.81 -0.76
N CYS A 46 9.69 -0.09 0.17
CA CYS A 46 8.34 -0.49 0.56
C CYS A 46 8.10 -0.13 2.02
N LEU A 47 6.98 0.53 2.30
CA LEU A 47 6.48 0.78 3.65
C LEU A 47 5.21 -0.03 3.88
N MET A 48 5.15 -0.75 4.99
CA MET A 48 3.97 -1.54 5.36
C MET A 48 3.74 -1.56 6.86
N GLY A 49 2.50 -1.58 7.28
CA GLY A 49 2.13 -1.78 8.67
C GLY A 49 2.25 -3.25 9.07
N ARG A 50 2.31 -3.51 10.39
CA ARG A 50 2.42 -4.86 10.97
C ARG A 50 1.41 -5.85 10.37
N ARG A 51 0.11 -5.52 10.41
CA ARG A 51 -0.94 -6.43 9.90
C ARG A 51 -0.75 -6.76 8.42
N THR A 52 -0.33 -5.80 7.61
CA THR A 52 -0.05 -6.02 6.19
C THR A 52 1.14 -6.94 5.98
N TYR A 53 2.17 -6.83 6.81
CA TYR A 53 3.32 -7.73 6.78
C TYR A 53 2.93 -9.14 7.23
N GLU A 54 2.27 -9.26 8.38
CA GLU A 54 1.80 -10.54 8.95
C GLU A 54 0.78 -11.24 8.05
N PHE A 55 0.01 -10.49 7.25
CA PHE A 55 -0.89 -11.06 6.23
C PHE A 55 -0.15 -11.96 5.23
N GLY A 56 1.11 -11.69 4.95
CA GLY A 56 1.96 -12.54 4.11
C GLY A 56 2.21 -13.94 4.68
N TYR A 57 2.11 -14.12 6.01
CA TYR A 57 2.38 -15.41 6.65
C TYR A 57 1.43 -16.52 6.19
N GLN A 58 0.18 -16.19 5.90
CA GLN A 58 -0.79 -17.14 5.35
C GLN A 58 -0.46 -17.59 3.91
N TYR A 59 0.46 -16.89 3.24
CA TYR A 59 0.97 -17.22 1.92
C TYR A 59 2.40 -17.76 1.94
N GLY A 60 2.91 -18.13 3.13
CA GLY A 60 4.21 -18.75 3.28
C GLY A 60 5.38 -17.78 3.49
N LEU A 61 5.10 -16.49 3.77
CA LEU A 61 6.14 -15.57 4.20
C LEU A 61 6.57 -15.92 5.63
N GLU A 62 7.86 -16.04 5.85
CA GLU A 62 8.40 -16.28 7.21
C GLU A 62 8.66 -14.95 7.95
N PRO A 63 8.55 -14.93 9.29
CA PRO A 63 8.91 -13.76 10.08
C PRO A 63 10.37 -13.32 9.80
N GLY A 64 10.55 -12.04 9.49
CA GLY A 64 11.85 -11.47 9.10
C GLY A 64 12.15 -11.56 7.60
N GLN A 65 11.45 -12.36 6.84
CA GLN A 65 11.64 -12.47 5.39
C GLN A 65 11.11 -11.22 4.67
N ASN A 66 11.87 -10.75 3.66
CA ASN A 66 11.43 -9.63 2.82
C ASN A 66 10.45 -10.11 1.74
N PRO A 67 9.18 -9.63 1.73
CA PRO A 67 8.20 -10.00 0.70
C PRO A 67 8.56 -9.45 -0.70
N TYR A 68 9.45 -8.47 -0.76
CA TYR A 68 9.87 -7.80 -2.00
C TYR A 68 11.40 -7.69 -2.07
N PRO A 69 12.13 -8.79 -2.41
CA PRO A 69 13.60 -8.83 -2.35
C PRO A 69 14.34 -7.77 -3.17
N HIS A 70 13.65 -7.13 -4.13
CA HIS A 70 14.21 -6.06 -4.97
C HIS A 70 14.03 -4.65 -4.37
N MET A 71 13.36 -4.55 -3.22
CA MET A 71 13.11 -3.28 -2.51
C MET A 71 13.69 -3.32 -1.10
N ARG A 72 14.11 -2.16 -0.59
CA ARG A 72 14.26 -1.92 0.85
C ARG A 72 12.88 -1.97 1.49
N SER A 73 12.59 -2.94 2.33
CA SER A 73 11.28 -3.10 2.97
C SER A 73 11.34 -2.73 4.45
N ILE A 74 10.42 -1.86 4.88
CA ILE A 74 10.36 -1.32 6.23
C ILE A 74 8.97 -1.61 6.82
N VAL A 75 8.94 -2.32 7.94
CA VAL A 75 7.72 -2.59 8.71
C VAL A 75 7.58 -1.52 9.78
N LEU A 76 6.44 -0.82 9.77
CA LEU A 76 6.11 0.21 10.75
C LEU A 76 5.27 -0.41 11.87
N SER A 77 5.88 -0.57 13.06
CA SER A 77 5.21 -1.19 14.20
C SER A 77 5.94 -0.95 15.51
N GLU A 78 5.21 -0.67 16.57
CA GLU A 78 5.72 -0.59 17.94
C GLU A 78 5.70 -1.94 18.67
N SER A 79 5.10 -2.98 18.08
CA SER A 79 4.78 -4.22 18.79
C SER A 79 5.20 -5.51 18.09
N ILE A 80 5.66 -5.45 16.82
CA ILE A 80 6.18 -6.64 16.15
C ILE A 80 7.58 -6.96 16.65
N GLU A 81 7.84 -8.24 16.87
CA GLU A 81 9.19 -8.75 17.12
C GLU A 81 9.69 -9.47 15.86
N LEU A 82 10.82 -9.04 15.34
CA LEU A 82 11.47 -9.64 14.18
C LEU A 82 12.73 -10.38 14.61
N PRO A 83 13.12 -11.45 13.91
CA PRO A 83 14.40 -12.14 14.14
C PRO A 83 15.58 -11.17 13.97
N GLN A 84 16.73 -11.49 14.60
CA GLN A 84 17.95 -10.67 14.51
C GLN A 84 18.55 -10.61 13.10
N ASP A 85 18.31 -11.66 12.31
CA ASP A 85 18.74 -11.82 10.92
C ASP A 85 17.63 -11.43 9.91
N SER A 86 16.73 -10.55 10.31
CA SER A 86 15.62 -10.07 9.47
C SER A 86 16.11 -9.36 8.22
N ASP A 87 15.54 -9.72 7.07
CA ASP A 87 15.74 -9.04 5.77
C ASP A 87 14.86 -7.79 5.62
N VAL A 88 13.97 -7.51 6.59
CA VAL A 88 13.15 -6.30 6.65
C VAL A 88 13.59 -5.42 7.82
N GLU A 89 13.52 -4.12 7.62
CA GLU A 89 13.80 -3.14 8.66
C GLU A 89 12.56 -2.91 9.53
N LEU A 90 12.77 -2.65 10.82
CA LEU A 90 11.71 -2.26 11.75
C LEU A 90 11.82 -0.78 12.08
N LEU A 91 10.75 -0.02 11.82
CA LEU A 91 10.58 1.34 12.31
C LEU A 91 9.60 1.32 13.49
N SER A 92 10.13 1.30 14.72
CA SER A 92 9.33 1.24 15.94
C SER A 92 8.80 2.60 16.40
N CYS A 93 9.47 3.68 16.06
CA CYS A 93 9.01 5.05 16.36
C CYS A 93 8.51 5.72 15.09
N VAL A 94 7.21 5.54 14.80
CA VAL A 94 6.59 6.09 13.59
C VAL A 94 6.31 7.57 13.78
N SER A 95 7.03 8.43 13.06
CA SER A 95 6.84 9.88 13.07
C SER A 95 6.86 10.45 11.66
N LYS A 96 6.31 11.67 11.50
CA LYS A 96 6.35 12.38 10.22
C LYS A 96 7.78 12.59 9.74
N ASP A 97 8.67 12.96 10.64
CA ASP A 97 10.07 13.26 10.32
C ASP A 97 10.81 11.98 9.87
N ALA A 98 10.58 10.84 10.55
CA ALA A 98 11.17 9.57 10.14
C ALA A 98 10.71 9.15 8.72
N ILE A 99 9.45 9.36 8.37
CA ILE A 99 8.97 9.06 7.01
C ILE A 99 9.56 10.05 5.98
N GLN A 100 9.72 11.32 6.34
CA GLN A 100 10.38 12.29 5.47
C GLN A 100 11.86 11.94 5.23
N GLU A 101 12.55 11.46 6.26
CA GLU A 101 13.94 10.96 6.13
C GLU A 101 14.00 9.78 5.16
N ILE A 102 13.12 8.78 5.31
CA ILE A 102 13.00 7.66 4.35
C ILE A 102 12.75 8.17 2.93
N LYS A 103 11.90 9.19 2.75
CA LYS A 103 11.66 9.80 1.42
C LYS A 103 12.90 10.48 0.84
N HIS A 104 13.80 10.99 1.67
CA HIS A 104 15.08 11.55 1.25
C HIS A 104 16.11 10.49 0.90
N GLU A 105 16.19 9.42 1.69
CA GLU A 105 17.17 8.34 1.54
C GLU A 105 16.85 7.37 0.40
N SER A 106 15.56 7.21 0.06
CA SER A 106 15.14 6.25 -0.97
C SER A 106 15.83 6.53 -2.31
N GLU A 107 16.26 5.50 -3.00
CA GLU A 107 16.89 5.58 -4.33
C GLU A 107 15.88 5.70 -5.49
N GLY A 108 14.58 5.76 -5.18
CA GLY A 108 13.49 5.89 -6.15
C GLY A 108 12.14 5.89 -5.46
N ASP A 109 11.08 5.71 -6.26
CA ASP A 109 9.71 5.76 -5.79
C ASP A 109 9.46 4.77 -4.63
N ILE A 110 8.64 5.22 -3.66
CA ILE A 110 8.34 4.49 -2.44
C ILE A 110 6.93 3.91 -2.55
N TYR A 111 6.81 2.61 -2.39
CA TYR A 111 5.57 1.87 -2.35
C TYR A 111 4.98 1.86 -0.93
N LEU A 112 3.84 2.47 -0.72
CA LEU A 112 3.02 2.24 0.46
C LEU A 112 2.15 1.00 0.20
N CYS A 113 2.57 -0.13 0.77
CA CYS A 113 1.81 -1.39 0.66
C CYS A 113 0.49 -1.33 1.43
N GLY A 114 0.45 -0.56 2.49
CA GLY A 114 -0.74 -0.38 3.32
C GLY A 114 -0.53 -0.93 4.74
N GLY A 115 -1.58 -1.21 5.54
CA GLY A 115 -3.04 -1.18 5.26
C GLY A 115 -3.71 0.17 5.42
N GLY A 116 -5.05 0.13 5.48
CA GLY A 116 -5.88 1.33 5.52
C GLY A 116 -5.62 2.25 6.71
N GLU A 117 -5.35 1.74 7.90
CA GLU A 117 -4.99 2.54 9.09
C GLU A 117 -3.67 3.29 8.90
N LEU A 118 -2.65 2.63 8.34
CA LEU A 118 -1.38 3.27 8.03
C LEU A 118 -1.55 4.33 6.94
N ALA A 119 -2.32 4.02 5.89
CA ALA A 119 -2.64 4.97 4.83
C ALA A 119 -3.40 6.19 5.37
N ASN A 120 -4.32 5.99 6.32
CA ASN A 120 -5.01 7.07 7.03
C ASN A 120 -4.04 7.99 7.78
N TRP A 121 -3.13 7.40 8.56
CA TRP A 121 -2.11 8.16 9.30
C TRP A 121 -1.18 8.94 8.36
N MET A 122 -0.72 8.30 7.28
CA MET A 122 0.11 8.95 6.26
C MET A 122 -0.63 10.12 5.58
N LEU A 123 -1.92 9.94 5.31
CA LEU A 123 -2.78 10.96 4.71
C LEU A 123 -2.96 12.17 5.65
N ALA A 124 -3.25 11.92 6.94
CA ALA A 124 -3.37 12.95 7.98
C ALA A 124 -2.10 13.79 8.12
N ASN A 125 -0.94 13.19 7.92
CA ASN A 125 0.37 13.86 8.00
C ASN A 125 0.83 14.46 6.65
N LYS A 126 0.01 14.38 5.59
CA LYS A 126 0.32 14.88 4.23
C LYS A 126 1.58 14.25 3.64
N LEU A 127 1.74 12.94 3.83
CA LEU A 127 2.94 12.20 3.41
C LEU A 127 2.74 11.46 2.08
N ILE A 128 1.49 11.12 1.72
CA ILE A 128 1.17 10.46 0.44
C ILE A 128 1.20 11.49 -0.69
N ASP A 129 1.98 11.27 -1.71
CA ASP A 129 2.06 12.16 -2.87
C ASP A 129 1.15 11.71 -4.01
N ILE A 130 1.04 10.39 -4.20
CA ILE A 130 0.28 9.77 -5.29
C ILE A 130 -0.56 8.62 -4.73
N VAL A 131 -1.80 8.53 -5.20
CA VAL A 131 -2.66 7.36 -4.99
C VAL A 131 -2.90 6.68 -6.33
N ARG A 132 -2.60 5.38 -6.39
CA ARG A 132 -2.87 4.48 -7.51
C ARG A 132 -3.94 3.49 -7.11
N ILE A 133 -5.09 3.55 -7.74
CA ILE A 133 -6.23 2.69 -7.43
C ILE A 133 -6.43 1.68 -8.56
N LYS A 134 -6.39 0.41 -8.22
CA LYS A 134 -6.85 -0.70 -9.05
C LYS A 134 -8.26 -1.05 -8.61
N ARG A 135 -9.27 -0.40 -9.17
CA ARG A 135 -10.66 -0.61 -8.80
C ARG A 135 -11.21 -1.88 -9.44
N ALA A 136 -11.52 -2.86 -8.62
CA ALA A 136 -12.19 -4.09 -9.06
C ALA A 136 -13.70 -3.84 -9.18
N PRO A 137 -14.40 -4.48 -10.15
CA PRO A 137 -15.84 -4.36 -10.33
C PRO A 137 -16.59 -5.25 -9.34
N ILE A 138 -16.35 -5.06 -8.04
CA ILE A 138 -16.94 -5.83 -6.93
C ILE A 138 -17.43 -4.90 -5.83
N ILE A 139 -18.43 -5.37 -5.08
CA ILE A 139 -18.90 -4.78 -3.82
C ILE A 139 -18.60 -5.78 -2.71
N LEU A 140 -18.01 -5.33 -1.63
CA LEU A 140 -17.65 -6.15 -0.47
C LEU A 140 -18.62 -5.95 0.71
N GLY A 141 -19.21 -4.76 0.84
CA GLY A 141 -20.19 -4.42 1.88
C GLY A 141 -19.58 -4.14 3.25
N SER A 142 -18.46 -4.75 3.57
CA SER A 142 -17.71 -4.54 4.82
C SER A 142 -16.27 -5.02 4.66
N GLY A 143 -15.39 -4.66 5.61
CA GLY A 143 -13.97 -5.04 5.59
C GLY A 143 -13.07 -3.88 5.94
N VAL A 144 -11.85 -3.86 5.41
CA VAL A 144 -10.86 -2.81 5.65
C VAL A 144 -11.03 -1.71 4.61
N LYS A 145 -11.35 -0.49 5.05
CA LYS A 145 -11.46 0.69 4.17
C LYS A 145 -10.09 1.12 3.66
N ILE A 146 -10.06 1.65 2.43
CA ILE A 146 -8.83 2.12 1.77
C ILE A 146 -8.04 3.15 2.58
N PHE A 147 -8.72 4.04 3.30
CA PHE A 147 -8.11 5.06 4.17
C PHE A 147 -8.58 4.94 5.62
N GLY A 148 -8.89 3.72 6.10
CA GLY A 148 -9.33 3.52 7.48
C GLY A 148 -10.59 4.33 7.84
N GLU A 149 -10.69 4.76 9.09
CA GLU A 149 -11.84 5.51 9.63
C GLU A 149 -11.51 7.02 9.81
N GLY A 150 -10.79 7.62 8.88
CA GLY A 150 -10.41 9.03 8.95
C GLY A 150 -11.40 9.97 8.26
N ASP A 151 -11.54 11.19 8.80
CA ASP A 151 -12.34 12.28 8.22
C ASP A 151 -11.40 13.26 7.49
N HIS A 152 -10.95 12.90 6.28
CA HIS A 152 -10.07 13.75 5.48
C HIS A 152 -10.82 14.32 4.28
N LEU A 153 -10.73 15.64 4.10
CA LEU A 153 -11.21 16.34 2.93
C LEU A 153 -10.00 16.81 2.11
N ILE A 154 -9.68 16.06 1.05
CA ILE A 154 -8.50 16.31 0.21
C ILE A 154 -8.92 16.20 -1.25
N ASP A 155 -8.61 17.24 -2.01
CA ASP A 155 -8.84 17.24 -3.45
C ASP A 155 -7.78 16.39 -4.16
N LEU A 156 -8.25 15.58 -5.11
CA LEU A 156 -7.40 14.73 -5.93
C LEU A 156 -7.41 15.24 -7.38
N ARG A 157 -6.22 15.29 -8.00
CA ARG A 157 -6.09 15.57 -9.42
C ARG A 157 -5.81 14.27 -10.17
N LEU A 158 -6.74 13.86 -11.03
CA LEU A 158 -6.54 12.70 -11.92
C LEU A 158 -5.35 12.95 -12.85
N VAL A 159 -4.44 11.99 -12.92
CA VAL A 159 -3.23 12.00 -13.75
C VAL A 159 -3.36 11.01 -14.91
N ALA A 160 -3.84 9.80 -14.60
CA ALA A 160 -4.01 8.73 -15.58
C ALA A 160 -5.23 7.87 -15.26
N SER A 161 -5.85 7.31 -16.30
CA SER A 161 -6.93 6.33 -16.18
C SER A 161 -6.81 5.31 -17.30
N THR A 162 -7.00 4.02 -16.97
CA THR A 162 -6.96 2.90 -17.91
C THR A 162 -8.09 1.93 -17.61
N ASP A 163 -8.93 1.68 -18.61
CA ASP A 163 -9.99 0.68 -18.56
C ASP A 163 -9.46 -0.69 -18.97
N TYR A 164 -9.94 -1.74 -18.29
CA TYR A 164 -9.59 -3.13 -18.61
C TYR A 164 -10.84 -3.92 -19.03
N PRO A 165 -10.68 -4.91 -19.95
CA PRO A 165 -11.82 -5.65 -20.52
C PRO A 165 -12.72 -6.37 -19.49
N ASN A 166 -12.20 -6.68 -18.30
CA ASN A 166 -12.93 -7.32 -17.20
C ASN A 166 -13.74 -6.33 -16.35
N GLY A 167 -13.83 -5.05 -16.75
CA GLY A 167 -14.51 -3.99 -16.00
C GLY A 167 -13.69 -3.39 -14.85
N ALA A 168 -12.45 -3.84 -14.67
CA ALA A 168 -11.56 -3.20 -13.73
C ALA A 168 -11.04 -1.86 -14.29
N LEU A 169 -10.67 -0.94 -13.39
CA LEU A 169 -10.21 0.39 -13.74
C LEU A 169 -8.95 0.73 -12.92
N PHE A 170 -7.89 1.13 -13.60
CA PHE A 170 -6.74 1.76 -12.96
C PHE A 170 -6.87 3.28 -13.03
N GLN A 171 -6.59 3.94 -11.90
CA GLN A 171 -6.55 5.40 -11.84
C GLN A 171 -5.36 5.85 -10.97
N GLU A 172 -4.67 6.89 -11.46
CA GLU A 172 -3.60 7.55 -10.72
C GLU A 172 -4.02 8.98 -10.40
N PHE A 173 -3.86 9.36 -9.13
CA PHE A 173 -4.18 10.69 -8.64
C PHE A 173 -2.98 11.30 -7.90
N LYS A 174 -2.77 12.60 -8.10
CA LYS A 174 -1.94 13.44 -7.22
C LYS A 174 -2.80 14.09 -6.15
N LEU A 175 -2.28 14.15 -4.94
CA LEU A 175 -2.95 14.80 -3.81
C LEU A 175 -2.65 16.29 -3.82
N ASN A 176 -3.67 17.10 -3.54
CA ASN A 176 -3.58 18.57 -3.39
C ASN A 176 -3.89 18.88 -1.91
N TYR A 177 -2.84 19.03 -1.09
CA TYR A 177 -2.96 19.37 0.32
C TYR A 177 -3.10 20.87 0.58
#